data_c54cf9606795c04facaabf5a239b5edc
#
_entry.id   c54cf9606795c04facaabf5a239b5edc
#
_cell.length_a   1.000
_cell.length_b   1.000
_cell.length_c   1.000
_cell.angle_alpha   90.00
_cell.angle_beta   90.00
_cell.angle_gamma   90.00
#
_symmetry.space_group_name_H-M   'P 1'
#
loop_
_entity.id
_entity.type
_entity.pdbx_description
1 polymer ?
#
loop_
_entity_poly.entity_id
_entity_poly.type
_entity_poly.pdbx_seq_one_letter_code
_entity_poly.pdbx_strand_id
1 'polypeptide(L)'
;MRNSYRLLGALGALLMILPTTLSAQSNSLSAFSPYTFYGLGDMSVQGSAFFRSMGGAGVAYSNYLHMNSLNPASYASVMPRSGLFNVGGEMYNTYANTADAKTSYNTLNIRDVNMLIPLAKGLGFGFTMTPLSDVGYRVKMTEMDPLILANVGNVVYEYLGEGNTTQFKFGLGWNPFKNFAFGVDVIYYHGIITRNFNTIVTPVISETTERTLYGTQRETYSQAGVILGAQYNLFADELRQFTIGVTYRPRVNLRPKATRSIVAQA
;
A
#
# COMPACT_ATOMS: atom_id res chain seq x y z
N MET A 1 -37.29 9.43 -8.42
CA MET A 1 -36.78 9.95 -7.15
C MET A 1 -36.82 8.94 -5.99
N ARG A 2 -37.88 8.13 -5.80
CA ARG A 2 -38.02 7.18 -4.66
C ARG A 2 -36.99 6.02 -4.65
N ASN A 3 -36.39 5.67 -5.77
CA ASN A 3 -35.39 4.59 -5.85
C ASN A 3 -33.95 5.07 -5.54
N SER A 4 -33.68 6.36 -5.73
CA SER A 4 -32.35 6.93 -5.45
C SER A 4 -32.03 6.97 -3.95
N TYR A 5 -33.04 7.24 -3.10
CA TYR A 5 -32.87 7.23 -1.64
C TYR A 5 -32.72 5.81 -1.08
N ARG A 6 -33.27 4.81 -1.73
CA ARG A 6 -33.10 3.39 -1.34
C ARG A 6 -31.68 2.89 -1.67
N LEU A 7 -31.10 3.33 -2.76
CA LEU A 7 -29.71 3.04 -3.12
C LEU A 7 -28.71 3.75 -2.19
N LEU A 8 -28.97 5.01 -1.85
CA LEU A 8 -28.16 5.74 -0.85
C LEU A 8 -28.28 5.14 0.54
N GLY A 9 -29.46 4.71 0.95
CA GLY A 9 -29.69 4.02 2.21
C GLY A 9 -29.01 2.65 2.27
N ALA A 10 -29.03 1.87 1.18
CA ALA A 10 -28.33 0.60 1.08
C ALA A 10 -26.80 0.76 1.07
N LEU A 11 -26.26 1.81 0.42
CA LEU A 11 -24.85 2.12 0.44
C LEU A 11 -24.39 2.60 1.82
N GLY A 12 -25.22 3.39 2.52
CA GLY A 12 -24.97 3.82 3.91
C GLY A 12 -25.01 2.65 4.89
N ALA A 13 -25.95 1.71 4.71
CA ALA A 13 -26.04 0.50 5.52
C ALA A 13 -24.86 -0.46 5.27
N LEU A 14 -24.37 -0.56 4.02
CA LEU A 14 -23.20 -1.36 3.67
C LEU A 14 -21.90 -0.78 4.26
N LEU A 15 -21.80 0.53 4.37
CA LEU A 15 -20.68 1.22 5.03
C LEU A 15 -20.69 1.05 6.56
N MET A 16 -21.87 0.86 7.17
CA MET A 16 -21.98 0.61 8.62
C MET A 16 -21.75 -0.86 9.02
N ILE A 17 -21.76 -1.79 8.08
CA ILE A 17 -21.48 -3.22 8.31
C ILE A 17 -19.98 -3.53 8.17
N LEU A 18 -19.11 -2.55 7.88
CA LEU A 18 -17.68 -2.74 8.00
C LEU A 18 -17.37 -3.10 9.46
N PRO A 19 -17.03 -4.36 9.77
CA PRO A 19 -16.78 -4.76 11.15
C PRO A 19 -15.60 -3.95 11.66
N THR A 20 -15.81 -3.25 12.76
CA THR A 20 -14.81 -2.50 13.50
C THR A 20 -13.72 -3.40 14.12
N THR A 21 -13.75 -4.70 13.82
CA THR A 21 -12.81 -5.71 14.29
C THR A 21 -12.12 -6.43 13.12
N LEU A 22 -11.51 -5.70 12.20
CA LEU A 22 -10.46 -6.25 11.35
C LEU A 22 -9.15 -6.31 12.14
N SER A 23 -9.18 -6.91 13.31
CA SER A 23 -7.99 -7.43 13.98
C SER A 23 -7.68 -8.83 13.44
N ALA A 24 -7.61 -8.96 12.12
CA ALA A 24 -6.93 -10.08 11.51
C ALA A 24 -5.43 -9.82 11.64
N GLN A 25 -4.91 -9.94 12.85
CA GLN A 25 -3.51 -10.18 13.07
C GLN A 25 -3.21 -11.61 12.62
N SER A 26 -3.17 -11.80 11.31
CA SER A 26 -2.40 -12.91 10.80
C SER A 26 -0.94 -12.50 10.95
N ASN A 27 -0.13 -13.29 11.63
CA ASN A 27 1.32 -13.17 11.64
C ASN A 27 1.94 -13.46 10.25
N SER A 28 1.19 -13.28 9.18
CA SER A 28 1.63 -13.41 7.81
C SER A 28 2.22 -12.07 7.38
N LEU A 29 3.52 -12.07 7.15
CA LEU A 29 4.20 -10.92 6.56
C LEU A 29 3.56 -10.62 5.19
N SER A 30 3.24 -9.37 4.93
CA SER A 30 2.71 -8.91 3.63
C SER A 30 3.79 -8.88 2.54
N ALA A 31 5.06 -8.90 2.95
CA ALA A 31 6.23 -8.99 2.10
C ALA A 31 7.28 -9.91 2.75
N PHE A 32 8.15 -10.50 1.93
CA PHE A 32 9.31 -11.28 2.39
C PHE A 32 10.56 -10.82 1.65
N SER A 33 11.14 -9.71 2.12
CA SER A 33 12.34 -9.14 1.51
C SER A 33 13.22 -8.52 2.58
N PRO A 34 14.47 -8.97 2.76
CA PRO A 34 15.42 -8.37 3.68
C PRO A 34 15.76 -6.93 3.29
N TYR A 35 15.54 -6.54 2.04
CA TYR A 35 15.75 -5.18 1.55
C TYR A 35 14.74 -4.18 2.14
N THR A 36 13.64 -4.65 2.74
CA THR A 36 12.65 -3.79 3.41
C THR A 36 13.06 -3.36 4.82
N PHE A 37 14.30 -3.67 5.23
CA PHE A 37 14.85 -3.33 6.55
C PHE A 37 14.85 -1.82 6.81
N TYR A 38 15.07 -1.01 5.80
CA TYR A 38 15.18 0.44 5.92
C TYR A 38 13.98 1.19 5.31
N GLY A 39 13.67 2.36 5.88
CA GLY A 39 12.69 3.31 5.34
C GLY A 39 11.28 2.76 5.32
N LEU A 40 10.57 3.04 4.24
CA LEU A 40 9.19 2.61 4.02
C LEU A 40 9.06 1.15 3.53
N GLY A 41 10.17 0.48 3.24
CA GLY A 41 10.17 -0.85 2.62
C GLY A 41 10.05 -0.82 1.10
N ASP A 42 9.50 -1.89 0.51
CA ASP A 42 9.32 -2.02 -0.93
C ASP A 42 8.13 -1.18 -1.40
N MET A 43 8.38 -0.32 -2.38
CA MET A 43 7.37 0.55 -2.97
C MET A 43 6.49 -0.23 -3.95
N SER A 44 5.17 -0.13 -3.76
CA SER A 44 4.22 -0.79 -4.64
C SER A 44 4.04 -0.05 -5.95
N VAL A 45 3.97 -0.78 -7.06
CA VAL A 45 3.60 -0.22 -8.37
C VAL A 45 2.18 0.32 -8.28
N GLN A 46 2.02 1.57 -8.70
CA GLN A 46 0.74 2.28 -8.60
C GLN A 46 -0.23 1.89 -9.72
N GLY A 47 -1.51 2.11 -9.48
CA GLY A 47 -2.60 1.77 -10.39
C GLY A 47 -3.31 0.48 -10.01
N SER A 48 -4.48 0.24 -10.61
CA SER A 48 -5.23 -1.01 -10.45
C SER A 48 -4.49 -2.18 -11.07
N ALA A 49 -4.93 -3.42 -10.80
CA ALA A 49 -4.37 -4.63 -11.39
C ALA A 49 -4.29 -4.54 -12.93
N PHE A 50 -5.28 -3.92 -13.58
CA PHE A 50 -5.29 -3.69 -15.01
C PHE A 50 -4.10 -2.81 -15.47
N PHE A 51 -3.83 -1.69 -14.79
CA PHE A 51 -2.70 -0.81 -15.15
C PHE A 51 -1.34 -1.43 -14.80
N ARG A 52 -1.28 -2.19 -13.71
CA ARG A 52 -0.05 -2.93 -13.35
C ARG A 52 0.31 -3.98 -14.39
N SER A 53 -0.66 -4.67 -14.99
CA SER A 53 -0.41 -5.62 -16.07
C SER A 53 0.15 -4.98 -17.34
N MET A 54 -0.04 -3.65 -17.49
CA MET A 54 0.56 -2.84 -18.56
C MET A 54 1.85 -2.12 -18.13
N GLY A 55 2.51 -2.61 -17.08
CA GLY A 55 3.73 -2.00 -16.55
C GLY A 55 3.52 -0.65 -15.85
N GLY A 56 2.30 -0.36 -15.38
CA GLY A 56 1.97 0.93 -14.75
C GLY A 56 1.70 2.07 -15.74
N ALA A 57 1.66 1.79 -17.04
CA ALA A 57 1.28 2.78 -18.04
C ALA A 57 -0.22 3.06 -17.99
N GLY A 58 -0.63 4.32 -18.08
CA GLY A 58 -2.06 4.63 -18.07
C GLY A 58 -2.43 6.10 -17.85
N VAL A 59 -1.46 7.01 -17.69
CA VAL A 59 -1.77 8.43 -17.39
C VAL A 59 -2.70 9.08 -18.41
N ALA A 60 -2.60 8.68 -19.68
CA ALA A 60 -3.48 9.16 -20.76
C ALA A 60 -4.70 8.25 -20.99
N TYR A 61 -4.79 7.11 -20.30
CA TYR A 61 -5.87 6.16 -20.52
C TYR A 61 -7.18 6.67 -19.90
N SER A 62 -8.22 6.68 -20.71
CA SER A 62 -9.57 7.06 -20.30
C SER A 62 -10.59 6.11 -20.95
N ASN A 63 -11.32 5.38 -20.13
CA ASN A 63 -12.32 4.44 -20.56
C ASN A 63 -13.44 4.36 -19.52
N TYR A 64 -14.65 4.08 -19.96
CA TYR A 64 -15.82 3.93 -19.08
C TYR A 64 -15.90 2.55 -18.41
N LEU A 65 -15.06 1.58 -18.81
CA LEU A 65 -15.05 0.22 -18.26
C LEU A 65 -14.01 0.04 -17.13
N HIS A 66 -12.97 0.88 -17.11
CA HIS A 66 -11.89 0.75 -16.14
C HIS A 66 -11.62 2.08 -15.45
N MET A 67 -11.70 2.08 -14.13
CA MET A 67 -11.30 3.24 -13.35
C MET A 67 -9.77 3.41 -13.39
N ASN A 68 -9.32 4.58 -13.80
CA ASN A 68 -7.92 4.93 -13.84
C ASN A 68 -7.53 5.79 -12.64
N SER A 69 -6.96 5.17 -11.62
CA SER A 69 -6.47 5.85 -10.42
C SER A 69 -5.11 6.54 -10.58
N LEU A 70 -4.51 6.48 -11.79
CA LEU A 70 -3.24 7.14 -12.09
C LEU A 70 -3.44 8.60 -12.48
N ASN A 71 -4.62 8.93 -13.06
CA ASN A 71 -4.95 10.29 -13.47
C ASN A 71 -6.40 10.62 -13.12
N PRO A 72 -6.67 11.53 -12.16
CA PRO A 72 -8.02 11.87 -11.74
C PRO A 72 -8.87 12.52 -12.85
N ALA A 73 -8.27 13.08 -13.90
CA ALA A 73 -9.03 13.61 -15.05
C ALA A 73 -9.86 12.52 -15.74
N SER A 74 -9.43 11.26 -15.69
CA SER A 74 -10.14 10.12 -16.28
C SER A 74 -11.48 9.83 -15.60
N TYR A 75 -11.72 10.29 -14.36
CA TYR A 75 -13.00 10.08 -13.67
C TYR A 75 -14.17 10.75 -14.38
N ALA A 76 -13.88 11.77 -15.17
CA ALA A 76 -14.89 12.43 -16.01
C ALA A 76 -15.49 11.52 -17.10
N SER A 77 -14.82 10.41 -17.44
CA SER A 77 -15.24 9.48 -18.49
C SER A 77 -16.29 8.47 -18.04
N VAL A 78 -16.68 8.50 -16.77
CA VAL A 78 -17.69 7.59 -16.22
C VAL A 78 -19.02 7.75 -16.96
N MET A 79 -19.66 6.62 -17.29
CA MET A 79 -21.00 6.65 -17.91
C MET A 79 -22.03 7.21 -16.94
N PRO A 80 -22.89 8.11 -17.36
CA PRO A 80 -24.03 8.56 -16.56
C PRO A 80 -24.87 7.36 -16.10
N ARG A 81 -25.26 7.36 -14.82
CA ARG A 81 -26.07 6.31 -14.18
C ARG A 81 -25.40 4.95 -14.04
N SER A 82 -24.08 4.84 -14.27
CA SER A 82 -23.32 3.60 -14.11
C SER A 82 -22.13 3.85 -13.21
N GLY A 83 -22.11 3.27 -12.02
CA GLY A 83 -20.92 3.26 -11.16
C GLY A 83 -20.01 2.08 -11.51
N LEU A 84 -18.71 2.25 -11.28
CA LEU A 84 -17.73 1.18 -11.38
C LEU A 84 -17.22 0.85 -9.99
N PHE A 85 -17.09 -0.44 -9.72
CA PHE A 85 -16.44 -0.96 -8.53
C PHE A 85 -15.53 -2.10 -8.94
N ASN A 86 -14.26 -2.05 -8.53
CA ASN A 86 -13.35 -3.15 -8.75
C ASN A 86 -12.44 -3.39 -7.53
N VAL A 87 -12.05 -4.64 -7.34
CA VAL A 87 -11.09 -5.09 -6.34
C VAL A 87 -10.02 -5.89 -7.06
N GLY A 88 -8.78 -5.53 -6.82
CA GLY A 88 -7.61 -6.22 -7.35
C GLY A 88 -6.86 -6.98 -6.26
N GLY A 89 -6.49 -8.21 -6.55
CA GLY A 89 -5.59 -9.03 -5.74
C GLY A 89 -4.24 -9.22 -6.43
N GLU A 90 -3.26 -9.57 -5.64
CA GLU A 90 -1.92 -9.90 -6.13
C GLU A 90 -1.33 -11.03 -5.30
N MET A 91 -0.74 -11.99 -5.98
CA MET A 91 -0.05 -13.12 -5.37
C MET A 91 1.43 -13.06 -5.74
N TYR A 92 2.28 -13.03 -4.73
CA TYR A 92 3.72 -13.12 -4.91
C TYR A 92 4.23 -14.50 -4.49
N ASN A 93 5.02 -15.09 -5.37
CA ASN A 93 5.81 -16.28 -5.07
C ASN A 93 7.27 -15.84 -5.03
N THR A 94 7.83 -15.74 -3.84
CA THR A 94 9.22 -15.33 -3.66
C THR A 94 10.09 -16.58 -3.42
N TYR A 95 11.11 -16.73 -4.24
CA TYR A 95 12.12 -17.79 -4.08
C TYR A 95 13.42 -17.14 -3.62
N ALA A 96 13.84 -17.46 -2.41
CA ALA A 96 15.13 -17.04 -1.89
C ALA A 96 16.10 -18.25 -1.94
N ASN A 97 17.24 -18.06 -2.57
CA ASN A 97 18.25 -19.09 -2.76
C ASN A 97 19.63 -18.55 -2.38
N THR A 98 20.28 -19.19 -1.45
CA THR A 98 21.69 -18.98 -1.08
C THR A 98 22.49 -20.22 -1.40
N ALA A 99 23.82 -20.20 -1.20
CA ALA A 99 24.66 -21.36 -1.40
C ALA A 99 24.22 -22.56 -0.56
N ASP A 100 23.74 -22.30 0.67
CA ASP A 100 23.48 -23.34 1.68
C ASP A 100 22.00 -23.55 1.99
N ALA A 101 21.11 -22.65 1.53
CA ALA A 101 19.68 -22.72 1.86
C ALA A 101 18.77 -22.22 0.73
N LYS A 102 17.64 -22.91 0.60
CA LYS A 102 16.57 -22.52 -0.34
C LYS A 102 15.27 -22.39 0.43
N THR A 103 14.52 -21.35 0.16
CA THR A 103 13.20 -21.15 0.76
C THR A 103 12.27 -20.49 -0.23
N SER A 104 10.96 -20.72 -0.07
CA SER A 104 9.93 -20.08 -0.88
C SER A 104 8.81 -19.58 0.01
N TYR A 105 8.29 -18.41 -0.30
CA TYR A 105 7.18 -17.78 0.39
C TYR A 105 6.11 -17.38 -0.62
N ASN A 106 4.86 -17.64 -0.26
CA ASN A 106 3.69 -17.24 -1.05
C ASN A 106 2.89 -16.24 -0.23
N THR A 107 2.61 -15.10 -0.81
CA THR A 107 1.75 -14.08 -0.18
C THR A 107 0.60 -13.75 -1.12
N LEU A 108 -0.61 -13.65 -0.56
CA LEU A 108 -1.80 -13.17 -1.25
C LEU A 108 -2.28 -11.90 -0.57
N ASN A 109 -2.29 -10.80 -1.30
CA ASN A 109 -2.67 -9.50 -0.79
C ASN A 109 -3.79 -8.87 -1.64
N ILE A 110 -4.74 -8.20 -0.99
CA ILE A 110 -5.65 -7.27 -1.67
C ILE A 110 -4.84 -6.02 -1.98
N ARG A 111 -4.74 -5.67 -3.26
CA ARG A 111 -3.87 -4.57 -3.71
C ARG A 111 -4.62 -3.29 -4.03
N ASP A 112 -5.83 -3.40 -4.53
CA ASP A 112 -6.57 -2.21 -4.86
C ASP A 112 -8.08 -2.42 -4.68
N VAL A 113 -8.70 -1.38 -4.15
CA VAL A 113 -10.15 -1.22 -4.11
C VAL A 113 -10.44 0.12 -4.76
N ASN A 114 -11.22 0.09 -5.82
CA ASN A 114 -11.54 1.30 -6.58
C ASN A 114 -13.05 1.43 -6.75
N MET A 115 -13.54 2.66 -6.63
CA MET A 115 -14.93 3.00 -6.84
C MET A 115 -15.01 4.30 -7.62
N LEU A 116 -15.82 4.32 -8.67
CA LEU A 116 -16.05 5.49 -9.50
C LEU A 116 -17.56 5.71 -9.65
N ILE A 117 -18.02 6.88 -9.25
CA ILE A 117 -19.43 7.25 -9.21
C ILE A 117 -19.66 8.46 -10.11
N PRO A 118 -20.61 8.42 -11.07
CA PRO A 118 -21.01 9.59 -11.82
C PRO A 118 -21.82 10.53 -10.94
N LEU A 119 -21.39 11.77 -10.81
CA LEU A 119 -22.14 12.83 -10.13
C LEU A 119 -23.05 13.59 -11.10
N ALA A 120 -22.53 13.89 -12.28
CA ALA A 120 -23.25 14.53 -13.36
C ALA A 120 -22.62 14.11 -14.71
N LYS A 121 -23.20 14.58 -15.83
CA LYS A 121 -22.60 14.36 -17.14
C LYS A 121 -21.23 15.03 -17.21
N GLY A 122 -20.18 14.24 -17.46
CA GLY A 122 -18.79 14.71 -17.49
C GLY A 122 -18.20 15.07 -16.12
N LEU A 123 -18.85 14.66 -15.01
CA LEU A 123 -18.36 14.85 -13.66
C LEU A 123 -18.42 13.50 -12.90
N GLY A 124 -17.28 12.99 -12.48
CA GLY A 124 -17.15 11.76 -11.72
C GLY A 124 -16.40 11.94 -10.40
N PHE A 125 -16.82 11.18 -9.41
CA PHE A 125 -16.12 11.04 -8.13
C PHE A 125 -15.46 9.68 -8.07
N GLY A 126 -14.16 9.66 -7.76
CA GLY A 126 -13.37 8.47 -7.60
C GLY A 126 -12.90 8.27 -6.15
N PHE A 127 -12.98 7.04 -5.69
CA PHE A 127 -12.32 6.58 -4.48
C PHE A 127 -11.38 5.44 -4.82
N THR A 128 -10.16 5.49 -4.30
CA THR A 128 -9.17 4.43 -4.48
C THR A 128 -8.43 4.17 -3.18
N MET A 129 -8.29 2.92 -2.84
CA MET A 129 -7.42 2.43 -1.77
C MET A 129 -6.36 1.51 -2.41
N THR A 130 -5.09 1.87 -2.25
CA THR A 130 -3.95 1.08 -2.77
C THR A 130 -2.79 1.11 -1.79
N PRO A 131 -2.02 0.03 -1.65
CA PRO A 131 -0.79 0.07 -0.87
C PRO A 131 0.22 1.02 -1.53
N LEU A 132 0.96 1.73 -0.68
CA LEU A 132 2.11 2.54 -1.08
C LEU A 132 3.39 1.74 -0.94
N SER A 133 3.55 1.04 0.19
CA SER A 133 4.74 0.24 0.48
C SER A 133 4.44 -0.86 1.48
N ASP A 134 5.25 -1.91 1.43
CA ASP A 134 5.17 -3.06 2.32
C ASP A 134 6.52 -3.33 2.97
N VAL A 135 6.50 -3.69 4.26
CA VAL A 135 7.66 -4.13 5.03
C VAL A 135 7.41 -5.55 5.52
N GLY A 136 8.36 -6.43 5.28
CA GLY A 136 8.30 -7.80 5.77
C GLY A 136 9.66 -8.46 5.71
N TYR A 137 10.28 -8.66 6.86
CA TYR A 137 11.54 -9.41 6.96
C TYR A 137 11.65 -10.11 8.31
N ARG A 138 12.37 -11.22 8.29
CA ARG A 138 12.84 -11.92 9.50
C ARG A 138 14.28 -12.32 9.26
N VAL A 139 15.18 -11.74 10.01
CA VAL A 139 16.63 -11.99 9.93
C VAL A 139 17.12 -12.48 11.27
N LYS A 140 17.84 -13.59 11.26
CA LYS A 140 18.51 -14.16 12.43
C LYS A 140 20.00 -14.21 12.14
N MET A 141 20.78 -13.66 13.05
CA MET A 141 22.24 -13.64 12.97
C MET A 141 22.82 -14.18 14.29
N THR A 142 23.84 -15.00 14.20
CA THR A 142 24.57 -15.49 15.36
C THR A 142 25.92 -14.78 15.40
N GLU A 143 26.31 -14.35 16.57
CA GLU A 143 27.63 -13.75 16.79
C GLU A 143 28.75 -14.75 16.47
N MET A 144 29.76 -14.30 15.74
CA MET A 144 30.91 -15.14 15.35
C MET A 144 32.23 -14.63 15.90
N ASP A 145 32.26 -13.51 16.63
CA ASP A 145 33.48 -12.99 17.23
C ASP A 145 33.92 -13.91 18.39
N PRO A 146 35.11 -14.56 18.31
CA PRO A 146 35.60 -15.46 19.33
C PRO A 146 35.75 -14.79 20.72
N LEU A 147 36.04 -13.49 20.77
CA LEU A 147 36.16 -12.75 22.02
C LEU A 147 34.82 -12.56 22.70
N ILE A 148 33.78 -12.28 21.94
CA ILE A 148 32.43 -12.16 22.47
C ILE A 148 31.91 -13.52 22.92
N LEU A 149 32.09 -14.55 22.10
CA LEU A 149 31.68 -15.91 22.42
C LEU A 149 32.37 -16.44 23.69
N ALA A 150 33.66 -16.13 23.88
CA ALA A 150 34.42 -16.59 25.05
C ALA A 150 34.03 -15.86 26.35
N ASN A 151 33.69 -14.57 26.29
CA ASN A 151 33.46 -13.76 27.49
C ASN A 151 31.96 -13.59 27.81
N VAL A 152 31.09 -13.58 26.81
CA VAL A 152 29.66 -13.31 26.98
C VAL A 152 28.84 -14.59 26.83
N GLY A 153 29.23 -15.46 25.91
CA GLY A 153 28.51 -16.65 25.53
C GLY A 153 27.93 -16.56 24.11
N ASN A 154 26.99 -17.44 23.82
CA ASN A 154 26.33 -17.42 22.51
C ASN A 154 25.32 -16.27 22.43
N VAL A 155 25.49 -15.38 21.43
CA VAL A 155 24.63 -14.23 21.22
C VAL A 155 23.91 -14.38 19.89
N VAL A 156 22.58 -14.31 19.93
CA VAL A 156 21.73 -14.39 18.77
C VAL A 156 20.96 -13.09 18.62
N TYR A 157 21.07 -12.48 17.46
CA TYR A 157 20.31 -11.29 17.07
C TYR A 157 19.16 -11.68 16.17
N GLU A 158 17.94 -11.30 16.54
CA GLU A 158 16.76 -11.50 15.73
C GLU A 158 16.15 -10.15 15.38
N TYR A 159 15.94 -9.91 14.11
CA TYR A 159 15.30 -8.72 13.57
C TYR A 159 14.03 -9.13 12.82
N LEU A 160 12.91 -8.55 13.22
CA LEU A 160 11.61 -8.74 12.59
C LEU A 160 11.05 -7.38 12.22
N GLY A 161 10.73 -7.19 10.96
CA GLY A 161 9.99 -6.02 10.48
C GLY A 161 8.69 -6.43 9.84
N GLU A 162 7.64 -5.69 10.15
CA GLU A 162 6.32 -5.90 9.58
C GLU A 162 5.55 -4.60 9.45
N GLY A 163 4.62 -4.56 8.52
CA GLY A 163 3.73 -3.44 8.34
C GLY A 163 3.62 -2.98 6.91
N ASN A 164 2.75 -2.03 6.70
CA ASN A 164 2.51 -1.43 5.40
C ASN A 164 2.13 0.04 5.51
N THR A 165 2.21 0.72 4.38
CA THR A 165 1.64 2.05 4.21
C THR A 165 0.64 2.01 3.08
N THR A 166 -0.58 2.45 3.35
CA THR A 166 -1.69 2.50 2.39
C THR A 166 -1.99 3.94 2.03
N GLN A 167 -2.38 4.18 0.78
CA GLN A 167 -2.87 5.46 0.32
C GLN A 167 -4.36 5.36 -0.02
N PHE A 168 -5.12 6.31 0.51
CA PHE A 168 -6.52 6.51 0.21
C PHE A 168 -6.61 7.77 -0.66
N LYS A 169 -7.21 7.65 -1.83
CA LYS A 169 -7.40 8.76 -2.77
C LYS A 169 -8.89 9.04 -2.90
N PHE A 170 -9.24 10.30 -2.80
CA PHE A 170 -10.59 10.82 -3.03
C PHE A 170 -10.48 11.89 -4.09
N GLY A 171 -11.16 11.71 -5.20
CA GLY A 171 -10.96 12.60 -6.32
C GLY A 171 -12.22 12.95 -7.10
N LEU A 172 -12.09 14.04 -7.81
CA LEU A 172 -13.08 14.54 -8.74
C LEU A 172 -12.45 14.70 -10.12
N GLY A 173 -13.12 14.20 -11.13
CA GLY A 173 -12.77 14.43 -12.52
C GLY A 173 -13.91 15.16 -13.23
N TRP A 174 -13.59 16.21 -13.97
CA TRP A 174 -14.51 17.06 -14.65
C TRP A 174 -14.09 17.31 -16.09
N ASN A 175 -15.03 17.16 -16.99
CA ASN A 175 -14.88 17.43 -18.42
C ASN A 175 -15.74 18.67 -18.80
N PRO A 176 -15.21 19.90 -18.67
CA PRO A 176 -15.92 21.12 -19.03
C PRO A 176 -16.05 21.31 -20.54
N PHE A 177 -15.10 20.78 -21.32
CA PHE A 177 -15.06 20.93 -22.78
C PHE A 177 -14.99 19.55 -23.43
N LYS A 178 -15.56 19.40 -24.61
CA LYS A 178 -15.73 18.11 -25.31
C LYS A 178 -14.46 17.22 -25.36
N ASN A 179 -13.26 17.83 -25.39
CA ASN A 179 -12.00 17.11 -25.57
C ASN A 179 -11.05 17.25 -24.38
N PHE A 180 -11.41 18.01 -23.34
CA PHE A 180 -10.50 18.35 -22.26
C PHE A 180 -11.10 17.98 -20.89
N ALA A 181 -10.37 17.19 -20.13
CA ALA A 181 -10.74 16.78 -18.79
C ALA A 181 -9.68 17.20 -17.78
N PHE A 182 -10.13 17.64 -16.60
CA PHE A 182 -9.34 17.93 -15.43
C PHE A 182 -9.72 17.01 -14.28
N GLY A 183 -8.82 16.85 -13.35
CA GLY A 183 -9.12 16.13 -12.14
C GLY A 183 -8.18 16.49 -11.00
N VAL A 184 -8.68 16.27 -9.80
CA VAL A 184 -7.92 16.44 -8.56
C VAL A 184 -8.19 15.26 -7.63
N ASP A 185 -7.12 14.66 -7.09
CA ASP A 185 -7.19 13.71 -5.98
C ASP A 185 -6.62 14.33 -4.73
N VAL A 186 -7.30 14.18 -3.61
CA VAL A 186 -6.74 14.32 -2.28
C VAL A 186 -6.31 12.93 -1.82
N ILE A 187 -5.06 12.82 -1.37
CA ILE A 187 -4.49 11.55 -0.92
C ILE A 187 -4.28 11.63 0.58
N TYR A 188 -4.69 10.58 1.28
CA TYR A 188 -4.32 10.36 2.66
C TYR A 188 -3.44 9.12 2.76
N TYR A 189 -2.23 9.30 3.27
CA TYR A 189 -1.27 8.24 3.55
C TYR A 189 -1.44 7.80 4.99
N HIS A 190 -1.70 6.53 5.18
CA HIS A 190 -1.78 5.92 6.50
C HIS A 190 -0.99 4.62 6.54
N GLY A 191 -0.18 4.44 7.56
CA GLY A 191 0.58 3.21 7.72
C GLY A 191 1.19 3.07 9.10
N ILE A 192 1.44 1.82 9.46
CA ILE A 192 2.15 1.46 10.68
C ILE A 192 3.22 0.45 10.30
N ILE A 193 4.46 0.75 10.64
CA ILE A 193 5.60 -0.14 10.48
C ILE A 193 6.15 -0.43 11.87
N THR A 194 6.25 -1.70 12.21
CA THR A 194 6.81 -2.18 13.48
C THR A 194 8.09 -2.93 13.19
N ARG A 195 9.16 -2.55 13.88
CA ARG A 195 10.45 -3.22 13.82
C ARG A 195 10.82 -3.70 15.21
N ASN A 196 10.95 -4.99 15.35
CA ASN A 196 11.37 -5.65 16.58
C ASN A 196 12.81 -6.12 16.43
N PHE A 197 13.59 -5.92 17.46
CA PHE A 197 14.93 -6.47 17.56
C PHE A 197 15.11 -7.17 18.91
N ASN A 198 15.56 -8.40 18.88
CA ASN A 198 15.80 -9.21 20.05
C ASN A 198 17.25 -9.60 20.09
N THR A 199 17.89 -9.44 21.23
CA THR A 199 19.23 -9.95 21.48
C THR A 199 19.11 -10.99 22.58
N ILE A 200 19.40 -12.24 22.25
CA ILE A 200 19.34 -13.39 23.15
C ILE A 200 20.77 -13.76 23.49
N VAL A 201 21.09 -13.72 24.76
CA VAL A 201 22.43 -14.08 25.29
C VAL A 201 22.31 -15.34 26.11
N THR A 202 22.99 -16.40 25.68
CA THR A 202 23.13 -17.64 26.43
C THR A 202 24.57 -17.64 27.08
N PRO A 203 24.67 -17.40 28.37
CA PRO A 203 25.98 -17.25 29.03
C PRO A 203 26.82 -18.52 28.96
N VAL A 204 28.15 -18.36 29.01
CA VAL A 204 29.10 -19.48 29.03
C VAL A 204 29.00 -20.29 30.33
N ILE A 205 28.68 -19.64 31.46
CA ILE A 205 28.58 -20.27 32.78
C ILE A 205 27.14 -20.71 33.00
N SER A 206 26.97 -22.00 33.18
CA SER A 206 25.70 -22.77 33.08
C SER A 206 24.64 -22.50 34.17
N GLU A 207 24.82 -21.59 35.08
CA GLU A 207 23.84 -21.34 36.15
C GLU A 207 23.05 -20.04 36.03
N THR A 208 23.30 -19.27 34.98
CA THR A 208 22.61 -18.00 34.77
C THR A 208 21.54 -18.14 33.69
N THR A 209 20.36 -17.66 34.00
CA THR A 209 19.20 -17.57 33.11
C THR A 209 19.55 -16.84 31.81
N GLU A 210 19.01 -17.27 30.70
CA GLU A 210 19.13 -16.57 29.43
C GLU A 210 18.69 -15.10 29.60
N ARG A 211 19.51 -14.18 29.12
CA ARG A 211 19.18 -12.75 29.14
C ARG A 211 18.71 -12.33 27.78
N THR A 212 17.53 -11.75 27.72
CA THR A 212 16.96 -11.28 26.48
C THR A 212 16.70 -9.78 26.54
N LEU A 213 17.18 -9.07 25.52
CA LEU A 213 16.87 -7.68 25.29
C LEU A 213 15.86 -7.59 24.16
N TYR A 214 14.66 -7.10 24.47
CA TYR A 214 13.61 -6.85 23.49
C TYR A 214 13.54 -5.36 23.18
N GLY A 215 13.58 -5.03 21.90
CA GLY A 215 13.35 -3.67 21.46
C GLY A 215 12.28 -3.63 20.37
N THR A 216 11.38 -2.68 20.49
CA THR A 216 10.33 -2.43 19.51
C THR A 216 10.38 -0.97 19.08
N GLN A 217 10.44 -0.74 17.78
CA GLN A 217 10.28 0.56 17.17
C GLN A 217 9.01 0.56 16.30
N ARG A 218 8.06 1.39 16.68
CA ARG A 218 6.81 1.57 15.94
C ARG A 218 6.79 2.94 15.28
N GLU A 219 6.61 2.94 13.97
CA GLU A 219 6.53 4.14 13.14
C GLU A 219 5.12 4.26 12.57
N THR A 220 4.46 5.37 12.86
CA THR A 220 3.10 5.67 12.36
C THR A 220 3.19 6.81 11.36
N TYR A 221 2.70 6.55 10.16
CA TYR A 221 2.61 7.50 9.07
C TYR A 221 1.18 8.01 8.95
N SER A 222 1.01 9.33 8.84
CA SER A 222 -0.28 9.99 8.70
C SER A 222 -0.07 11.34 8.04
N GLN A 223 -0.11 11.39 6.71
CA GLN A 223 0.12 12.59 5.91
C GLN A 223 -0.90 12.72 4.79
N ALA A 224 -1.09 13.94 4.31
CA ALA A 224 -1.94 14.22 3.17
C ALA A 224 -1.13 14.72 1.96
N GLY A 225 -1.65 14.50 0.77
CA GLY A 225 -1.10 14.96 -0.48
C GLY A 225 -2.18 15.25 -1.52
N VAL A 226 -1.77 15.73 -2.67
CA VAL A 226 -2.67 16.06 -3.78
C VAL A 226 -2.08 15.55 -5.09
N ILE A 227 -2.93 15.12 -6.02
CA ILE A 227 -2.57 14.90 -7.43
C ILE A 227 -3.48 15.78 -8.27
N LEU A 228 -2.88 16.49 -9.21
CA LEU A 228 -3.59 17.21 -10.27
C LEU A 228 -3.44 16.42 -11.56
N GLY A 229 -4.51 16.29 -12.30
CA GLY A 229 -4.54 15.58 -13.56
C GLY A 229 -5.20 16.37 -14.67
N ALA A 230 -4.71 16.19 -15.88
CA ALA A 230 -5.32 16.71 -17.10
C ALA A 230 -5.23 15.68 -18.20
N GLN A 231 -6.23 15.64 -19.06
CA GLN A 231 -6.27 14.83 -20.28
C GLN A 231 -6.85 15.64 -21.42
N TYR A 232 -6.25 15.48 -22.61
CA TYR A 232 -6.72 16.09 -23.84
C TYR A 232 -6.83 15.06 -24.96
N ASN A 233 -8.03 14.92 -25.50
CA ASN A 233 -8.30 14.07 -26.65
C ASN A 233 -8.07 14.86 -27.93
N LEU A 234 -6.96 14.59 -28.62
CA LEU A 234 -6.67 15.23 -29.93
C LEU A 234 -7.67 14.77 -30.98
N PHE A 235 -7.93 13.48 -31.05
CA PHE A 235 -8.99 12.90 -31.88
C PHE A 235 -9.51 11.62 -31.22
N ALA A 236 -10.79 11.38 -31.41
CA ALA A 236 -11.46 10.16 -30.95
C ALA A 236 -12.51 9.80 -32.00
N ASP A 237 -12.15 8.92 -32.93
CA ASP A 237 -13.00 8.29 -33.90
C ASP A 237 -13.38 6.89 -33.42
N GLU A 238 -14.31 6.21 -34.12
CA GLU A 238 -14.75 4.86 -33.75
C GLU A 238 -13.61 3.84 -33.68
N LEU A 239 -12.55 4.03 -34.50
CA LEU A 239 -11.40 3.11 -34.63
C LEU A 239 -10.11 3.64 -34.02
N ARG A 240 -10.01 4.93 -33.76
CA ARG A 240 -8.75 5.57 -33.32
C ARG A 240 -9.02 6.62 -32.26
N GLN A 241 -8.27 6.52 -31.19
CA GLN A 241 -8.26 7.53 -30.13
C GLN A 241 -6.80 7.91 -29.83
N PHE A 242 -6.53 9.21 -29.78
CA PHE A 242 -5.26 9.72 -29.33
C PHE A 242 -5.47 10.72 -28.20
N THR A 243 -5.02 10.36 -27.02
CA THR A 243 -5.17 11.14 -25.78
C THR A 243 -3.79 11.46 -25.21
N ILE A 244 -3.58 12.72 -24.86
CA ILE A 244 -2.43 13.15 -24.07
C ILE A 244 -2.88 13.31 -22.63
N GLY A 245 -2.13 12.72 -21.69
CA GLY A 245 -2.39 12.83 -20.26
C GLY A 245 -1.18 13.35 -19.51
N VAL A 246 -1.43 14.23 -18.56
CA VAL A 246 -0.42 14.78 -17.65
C VAL A 246 -0.94 14.69 -16.23
N THR A 247 -0.06 14.31 -15.31
CA THR A 247 -0.33 14.36 -13.87
C THR A 247 0.80 15.08 -13.15
N TYR A 248 0.43 15.86 -12.15
CA TYR A 248 1.37 16.54 -11.27
C TYR A 248 1.08 16.18 -9.83
N ARG A 249 2.10 15.69 -9.15
CA ARG A 249 2.04 15.32 -7.74
C ARG A 249 3.12 16.09 -6.98
N PRO A 250 2.76 17.09 -6.18
CA PRO A 250 3.70 17.78 -5.32
C PRO A 250 4.41 16.81 -4.38
N ARG A 251 5.65 17.11 -4.06
CA ARG A 251 6.44 16.31 -3.12
C ARG A 251 5.78 16.31 -1.74
N VAL A 252 5.54 15.14 -1.18
CA VAL A 252 5.06 14.93 0.18
C VAL A 252 6.17 14.34 1.02
N ASN A 253 6.50 14.98 2.15
CA ASN A 253 7.46 14.43 3.08
C ASN A 253 6.73 13.51 4.07
N LEU A 254 6.89 12.21 3.89
CA LEU A 254 6.34 11.21 4.78
C LEU A 254 7.23 11.10 6.03
N ARG A 255 6.82 11.78 7.11
CA ARG A 255 7.53 11.78 8.39
C ARG A 255 6.78 10.92 9.39
N PRO A 256 7.36 9.83 9.88
CA PRO A 256 6.72 9.01 10.88
C PRO A 256 6.73 9.66 12.26
N LYS A 257 5.70 9.35 13.04
CA LYS A 257 5.75 9.46 14.49
C LYS A 257 6.34 8.14 15.00
N ALA A 258 7.57 8.19 15.51
CA ALA A 258 8.28 7.01 15.99
C ALA A 258 8.15 6.89 17.51
N THR A 259 7.78 5.71 17.97
CA THR A 259 7.82 5.32 19.39
C THR A 259 8.77 4.14 19.52
N ARG A 260 9.69 4.21 20.48
CA ARG A 260 10.66 3.15 20.74
C ARG A 260 10.53 2.68 22.19
N SER A 261 10.47 1.38 22.36
CA SER A 261 10.47 0.70 23.68
C SER A 261 11.59 -0.32 23.73
N ILE A 262 12.30 -0.37 24.83
CA ILE A 262 13.34 -1.37 25.07
C ILE A 262 13.08 -1.95 26.45
N VAL A 263 13.00 -3.28 26.51
CA VAL A 263 12.79 -4.06 27.74
C VAL A 263 13.88 -5.11 27.86
N ALA A 264 14.54 -5.15 28.99
CA ALA A 264 15.46 -6.21 29.34
C ALA A 264 14.74 -7.22 30.22
N GLN A 265 14.86 -8.48 29.89
CA GLN A 265 14.32 -9.60 30.65
C GLN A 265 15.52 -10.51 31.06
N ALA A 266 15.62 -10.77 32.32
CA ALA A 266 16.62 -11.67 32.90
C ALA A 266 15.94 -12.92 33.48
#